data_110416d3afe43155c9bb77c5623c9de3
#
_entry.id   110416d3afe43155c9bb77c5623c9de3
#
_cell.length_a   1.000
_cell.length_b   1.000
_cell.length_c   1.000
_cell.angle_alpha   90.00
_cell.angle_beta   90.00
_cell.angle_gamma   90.00
#
_symmetry.space_group_name_H-M   'P 1'
#
loop_
_entity.id
_entity.type
_entity.pdbx_description
1 polymer ?
#
loop_
_entity_poly.entity_id
_entity_poly.type
_entity_poly.pdbx_seq_one_letter_code
_entity_poly.pdbx_strand_id
1 'polypeptide(L)'
;YLGEHRVPLVVDPVMVASSGAQLLEDDAVDALVGELFPLATVVTPNLHEARALTGLDASRRELAERLHELGAPAVIVTGGHGDDAVDHLFDGHTHLEIPVARHDVAATHGAGCTHSATLAALLARGESLVAAAKGAAAAASRAVAQGLTEIGEGDGPVDILGVRAR
;
A
#
# COMPACT_ATOMS: atom_id res chain seq x y z
N TYR A 1 -20.48 -11.37 -4.63
CA TYR A 1 -19.77 -11.33 -5.92
C TYR A 1 -18.31 -11.72 -5.77
N LEU A 2 -17.51 -11.01 -4.95
CA LEU A 2 -16.06 -11.27 -4.77
C LEU A 2 -15.77 -12.69 -4.24
N GLY A 3 -16.63 -13.23 -3.37
CA GLY A 3 -16.50 -14.61 -2.86
C GLY A 3 -16.76 -15.69 -3.91
N GLU A 4 -17.50 -15.36 -4.99
CA GLU A 4 -17.87 -16.28 -6.05
C GLU A 4 -16.95 -16.18 -7.28
N HIS A 5 -16.28 -15.04 -7.46
CA HIS A 5 -15.43 -14.74 -8.61
C HIS A 5 -13.98 -14.53 -8.17
N ARG A 6 -13.10 -15.44 -8.59
CA ARG A 6 -11.67 -15.33 -8.30
C ARG A 6 -11.01 -14.29 -9.21
N VAL A 7 -11.11 -13.03 -8.82
CA VAL A 7 -10.37 -11.92 -9.43
C VAL A 7 -9.31 -11.43 -8.46
N PRO A 8 -8.16 -10.95 -8.93
CA PRO A 8 -7.18 -10.30 -8.04
C PRO A 8 -7.82 -9.12 -7.32
N LEU A 9 -7.78 -9.16 -5.99
CA LEU A 9 -8.29 -8.09 -5.12
C LEU A 9 -7.12 -7.53 -4.30
N VAL A 10 -6.80 -6.26 -4.51
CA VAL A 10 -5.86 -5.50 -3.67
C VAL A 10 -6.67 -4.65 -2.70
N VAL A 11 -6.42 -4.82 -1.41
CA VAL A 11 -7.06 -4.04 -0.36
C VAL A 11 -6.05 -3.04 0.20
N ASP A 12 -6.29 -1.76 -0.06
CA ASP A 12 -5.53 -0.64 0.52
C ASP A 12 -6.31 -0.08 1.71
N PRO A 13 -5.89 -0.38 2.96
CA PRO A 13 -6.69 -0.07 4.14
C PRO A 13 -6.48 1.38 4.60
N VAL A 14 -6.82 2.35 3.75
CA VAL A 14 -6.67 3.77 4.08
C VAL A 14 -7.59 4.15 5.22
N MET A 15 -7.02 4.40 6.41
CA MET A 15 -7.77 4.71 7.63
C MET A 15 -7.78 6.21 7.96
N VAL A 16 -6.74 6.93 7.54
CA VAL A 16 -6.55 8.34 7.86
C VAL A 16 -6.15 9.10 6.60
N ALA A 17 -6.82 10.23 6.36
CA ALA A 17 -6.44 11.14 5.28
C ALA A 17 -5.10 11.81 5.57
N SER A 18 -4.41 12.30 4.53
CA SER A 18 -3.18 13.11 4.69
C SER A 18 -3.38 14.36 5.56
N SER A 19 -4.62 14.86 5.67
CA SER A 19 -5.02 15.95 6.57
C SER A 19 -5.13 15.54 8.04
N GLY A 20 -4.99 14.23 8.37
CA GLY A 20 -5.21 13.68 9.70
C GLY A 20 -6.66 13.33 10.04
N ALA A 21 -7.60 13.55 9.10
CA ALA A 21 -9.00 13.16 9.33
C ALA A 21 -9.17 11.64 9.30
N GLN A 22 -9.86 11.09 10.29
CA GLN A 22 -10.24 9.67 10.30
C GLN A 22 -11.24 9.41 9.18
N LEU A 23 -10.99 8.38 8.37
CA LEU A 23 -11.82 7.99 7.23
C LEU A 23 -12.68 6.76 7.49
N LEU A 24 -12.27 5.91 8.42
CA LEU A 24 -12.98 4.69 8.82
C LEU A 24 -13.38 4.76 10.30
N GLU A 25 -14.62 4.44 10.59
CA GLU A 25 -15.11 4.16 11.94
C GLU A 25 -14.64 2.78 12.38
N ASP A 26 -14.65 2.50 13.71
CA ASP A 26 -14.12 1.25 14.26
C ASP A 26 -14.85 0.00 13.73
N ASP A 27 -16.17 0.06 13.57
CA ASP A 27 -16.99 -1.02 12.99
C ASP A 27 -16.67 -1.28 11.52
N ALA A 28 -16.28 -0.26 10.76
CA ALA A 28 -15.82 -0.39 9.39
C ALA A 28 -14.43 -1.03 9.30
N VAL A 29 -13.56 -0.79 10.29
CA VAL A 29 -12.27 -1.47 10.41
C VAL A 29 -12.47 -2.96 10.71
N ASP A 30 -13.38 -3.30 11.61
CA ASP A 30 -13.73 -4.69 11.93
C ASP A 30 -14.27 -5.43 10.70
N ALA A 31 -15.15 -4.79 9.93
CA ALA A 31 -15.68 -5.35 8.68
C ALA A 31 -14.57 -5.51 7.62
N LEU A 32 -13.67 -4.53 7.50
CA LEU A 32 -12.53 -4.59 6.59
C LEU A 32 -11.66 -5.82 6.88
N VAL A 33 -11.31 -6.02 8.15
CA VAL A 33 -10.47 -7.15 8.61
C VAL A 33 -11.24 -8.47 8.50
N GLY A 34 -12.47 -8.53 8.99
CA GLY A 34 -13.24 -9.78 9.09
C GLY A 34 -13.81 -10.26 7.75
N GLU A 35 -14.16 -9.34 6.84
CA GLU A 35 -14.87 -9.69 5.62
C GLU A 35 -14.03 -9.51 4.34
N LEU A 36 -13.18 -8.47 4.25
CA LEU A 36 -12.41 -8.19 3.03
C LEU A 36 -11.03 -8.83 3.02
N PHE A 37 -10.32 -8.88 4.15
CA PHE A 37 -8.98 -9.48 4.20
C PHE A 37 -8.98 -10.93 3.70
N PRO A 38 -9.92 -11.81 4.11
CA PRO A 38 -9.95 -13.19 3.62
C PRO A 38 -10.22 -13.33 2.12
N LEU A 39 -10.78 -12.30 1.49
CA LEU A 39 -11.07 -12.27 0.06
C LEU A 39 -9.94 -11.62 -0.76
N ALA A 40 -9.02 -10.91 -0.10
CA ALA A 40 -7.94 -10.20 -0.76
C ALA A 40 -6.94 -11.18 -1.42
N THR A 41 -6.31 -10.75 -2.50
CA THR A 41 -5.07 -11.35 -2.98
C THR A 41 -3.89 -10.84 -2.16
N VAL A 42 -3.93 -9.55 -1.81
CA VAL A 42 -2.91 -8.87 -1.02
C VAL A 42 -3.49 -7.62 -0.36
N VAL A 43 -3.02 -7.33 0.86
CA VAL A 43 -3.34 -6.11 1.61
C VAL A 43 -2.10 -5.21 1.66
N THR A 44 -2.28 -3.89 1.47
CA THR A 44 -1.16 -2.95 1.29
C THR A 44 -1.12 -1.80 2.31
N PRO A 45 -1.13 -2.07 3.62
CA PRO A 45 -1.06 -1.02 4.63
C PRO A 45 0.29 -0.31 4.61
N ASN A 46 0.29 0.98 4.92
CA ASN A 46 1.51 1.65 5.35
C ASN A 46 1.85 1.27 6.79
N LEU A 47 3.03 1.70 7.29
CA LEU A 47 3.50 1.35 8.62
C LEU A 47 2.55 1.79 9.75
N HIS A 48 1.91 2.97 9.61
CA HIS A 48 0.97 3.50 10.60
C HIS A 48 -0.33 2.69 10.60
N GLU A 49 -0.85 2.38 9.42
CA GLU A 49 -2.04 1.55 9.25
C GLU A 49 -1.81 0.13 9.76
N ALA A 50 -0.66 -0.47 9.46
CA ALA A 50 -0.29 -1.79 9.95
C ALA A 50 -0.24 -1.85 11.48
N ARG A 51 0.32 -0.82 12.13
CA ARG A 51 0.32 -0.69 13.60
C ARG A 51 -1.09 -0.52 14.15
N ALA A 52 -1.90 0.33 13.54
CA ALA A 52 -3.28 0.56 13.96
C ALA A 52 -4.13 -0.72 13.85
N LEU A 53 -4.04 -1.44 12.73
CA LEU A 53 -4.78 -2.69 12.48
C LEU A 53 -4.36 -3.83 13.40
N THR A 54 -3.10 -3.91 13.77
CA THR A 54 -2.57 -4.99 14.62
C THR A 54 -2.56 -4.66 16.11
N GLY A 55 -2.62 -3.37 16.46
CA GLY A 55 -2.42 -2.89 17.83
C GLY A 55 -0.96 -3.02 18.33
N LEU A 56 0.01 -3.28 17.45
CA LEU A 56 1.40 -3.55 17.79
C LEU A 56 2.31 -2.42 17.32
N ASP A 57 3.30 -2.06 18.14
CA ASP A 57 4.45 -1.26 17.73
C ASP A 57 5.65 -2.18 17.49
N ALA A 58 5.73 -2.72 16.28
CA ALA A 58 6.64 -3.79 15.92
C ALA A 58 7.31 -3.52 14.56
N SER A 59 8.23 -4.39 14.15
CA SER A 59 8.87 -4.34 12.83
C SER A 59 7.87 -4.63 11.70
N ARG A 60 8.18 -4.18 10.47
CA ARG A 60 7.34 -4.49 9.29
C ARG A 60 7.12 -5.99 9.10
N ARG A 61 8.14 -6.79 9.44
CA ARG A 61 8.08 -8.25 9.38
C ARG A 61 7.00 -8.79 10.33
N GLU A 62 7.07 -8.44 11.61
CA GLU A 62 6.12 -8.90 12.63
C GLU A 62 4.70 -8.38 12.35
N LEU A 63 4.58 -7.14 11.88
CA LEU A 63 3.29 -6.56 11.47
C LEU A 63 2.69 -7.32 10.28
N ALA A 64 3.49 -7.70 9.27
CA ALA A 64 3.01 -8.47 8.13
C ALA A 64 2.57 -9.88 8.53
N GLU A 65 3.31 -10.56 9.41
CA GLU A 65 2.93 -11.85 9.99
C GLU A 65 1.60 -11.73 10.76
N ARG A 66 1.47 -10.69 11.59
CA ARG A 66 0.23 -10.47 12.35
C ARG A 66 -0.98 -10.17 11.49
N LEU A 67 -0.83 -9.37 10.44
CA LEU A 67 -1.90 -9.10 9.47
C LEU A 67 -2.30 -10.36 8.69
N HIS A 68 -1.35 -11.24 8.41
CA HIS A 68 -1.65 -12.54 7.82
C HIS A 68 -2.48 -13.41 8.78
N GLU A 69 -2.13 -13.45 10.07
CA GLU A 69 -2.93 -14.13 11.09
C GLU A 69 -4.36 -13.57 11.21
N LEU A 70 -4.56 -12.28 10.93
CA LEU A 70 -5.86 -11.63 10.88
C LEU A 70 -6.66 -11.96 9.60
N GLY A 71 -6.12 -12.78 8.70
CA GLY A 71 -6.83 -13.32 7.55
C GLY A 71 -6.35 -12.82 6.19
N ALA A 72 -5.37 -11.92 6.11
CA ALA A 72 -4.82 -11.45 4.83
C ALA A 72 -3.95 -12.55 4.19
N PRO A 73 -4.24 -13.07 2.97
CA PRO A 73 -3.45 -14.12 2.33
C PRO A 73 -2.01 -13.70 2.03
N ALA A 74 -1.81 -12.44 1.68
CA ALA A 74 -0.50 -11.81 1.56
C ALA A 74 -0.57 -10.35 2.01
N VAL A 75 0.56 -9.79 2.45
CA VAL A 75 0.67 -8.43 2.98
C VAL A 75 1.89 -7.74 2.39
N ILE A 76 1.73 -6.48 2.00
CA ILE A 76 2.85 -5.58 1.70
C ILE A 76 2.77 -4.41 2.68
N VAL A 77 3.63 -4.38 3.69
CA VAL A 77 3.77 -3.19 4.54
C VAL A 77 4.64 -2.18 3.80
N THR A 78 4.04 -1.09 3.31
CA THR A 78 4.72 -0.13 2.44
C THR A 78 5.69 0.76 3.21
N GLY A 79 6.83 1.09 2.56
CA GLY A 79 7.97 1.77 3.15
C GLY A 79 8.00 3.28 2.98
N GLY A 80 6.93 3.91 2.45
CA GLY A 80 6.90 5.35 2.16
C GLY A 80 7.07 6.27 3.38
N HIS A 81 6.78 5.75 4.58
CA HIS A 81 6.93 6.46 5.85
C HIS A 81 7.84 5.68 6.80
N GLY A 82 8.87 6.32 7.33
CA GLY A 82 9.80 5.72 8.28
C GLY A 82 11.26 5.88 7.86
N ASP A 83 12.19 5.41 8.71
CA ASP A 83 13.63 5.56 8.50
C ASP A 83 14.16 4.68 7.37
N ASP A 84 13.53 3.52 7.13
CA ASP A 84 13.89 2.58 6.08
C ASP A 84 12.91 2.66 4.90
N ALA A 85 13.42 3.03 3.72
CA ALA A 85 12.65 3.06 2.48
C ALA A 85 12.57 1.64 1.87
N VAL A 86 11.78 0.78 2.50
CA VAL A 86 11.62 -0.63 2.12
C VAL A 86 10.14 -1.03 2.20
N ASP A 87 9.59 -1.57 1.13
CA ASP A 87 8.33 -2.31 1.19
C ASP A 87 8.62 -3.74 1.65
N HIS A 88 7.87 -4.24 2.61
CA HIS A 88 8.02 -5.58 3.13
C HIS A 88 6.86 -6.46 2.70
N LEU A 89 7.10 -7.38 1.78
CA LEU A 89 6.14 -8.38 1.32
C LEU A 89 6.25 -9.65 2.15
N PHE A 90 5.11 -10.17 2.59
CA PHE A 90 4.93 -11.50 3.14
C PHE A 90 3.79 -12.22 2.40
N ASP A 91 4.06 -13.40 1.85
CA ASP A 91 3.11 -14.18 1.06
C ASP A 91 2.46 -15.34 1.84
N GLY A 92 2.58 -15.32 3.17
CA GLY A 92 2.16 -16.40 4.05
C GLY A 92 3.24 -17.46 4.32
N HIS A 93 4.36 -17.41 3.59
CA HIS A 93 5.46 -18.38 3.70
C HIS A 93 6.83 -17.71 3.71
N THR A 94 7.03 -16.74 2.85
CA THR A 94 8.33 -16.09 2.61
C THR A 94 8.22 -14.58 2.78
N HIS A 95 9.30 -13.99 3.30
CA HIS A 95 9.45 -12.55 3.40
C HIS A 95 10.38 -12.04 2.30
N LEU A 96 10.03 -10.91 1.71
CA LEU A 96 10.83 -10.22 0.72
C LEU A 96 10.85 -8.72 1.03
N GLU A 97 12.04 -8.17 1.14
CA GLU A 97 12.26 -6.72 1.19
C GLU A 97 12.46 -6.17 -0.21
N ILE A 98 11.71 -5.13 -0.55
CA ILE A 98 11.76 -4.42 -1.82
C ILE A 98 12.25 -3.01 -1.54
N PRO A 99 13.52 -2.70 -1.84
CA PRO A 99 14.05 -1.35 -1.63
C PRO A 99 13.28 -0.32 -2.47
N VAL A 100 12.92 0.80 -1.85
CA VAL A 100 12.23 1.93 -2.47
C VAL A 100 13.15 3.14 -2.47
N ALA A 101 13.33 3.80 -3.59
CA ALA A 101 14.13 5.02 -3.63
C ALA A 101 13.42 6.15 -2.87
N ARG A 102 14.17 6.86 -2.01
CA ARG A 102 13.70 8.09 -1.36
C ARG A 102 13.87 9.27 -2.30
N HIS A 103 12.90 10.14 -2.28
CA HIS A 103 12.92 11.39 -3.02
C HIS A 103 12.65 12.54 -2.06
N ASP A 104 13.49 13.58 -2.13
CA ASP A 104 13.30 14.81 -1.36
C ASP A 104 12.29 15.71 -2.09
N VAL A 105 11.04 15.27 -2.09
CA VAL A 105 9.92 15.95 -2.76
C VAL A 105 8.73 15.98 -1.82
N ALA A 106 8.12 17.15 -1.63
CA ALA A 106 6.94 17.31 -0.78
C ALA A 106 5.66 16.73 -1.41
N ALA A 107 5.65 16.48 -2.74
CA ALA A 107 4.47 15.95 -3.45
C ALA A 107 4.38 14.43 -3.32
N THR A 108 3.84 13.97 -2.20
CA THR A 108 3.68 12.54 -1.90
C THR A 108 2.23 12.06 -1.87
N HIS A 109 1.27 13.01 -2.01
CA HIS A 109 -0.15 12.65 -1.98
C HIS A 109 -0.53 11.72 -3.13
N GLY A 110 -1.14 10.58 -2.81
CA GLY A 110 -1.52 9.55 -3.78
C GLY A 110 -0.45 8.50 -4.09
N ALA A 111 0.70 8.51 -3.39
CA ALA A 111 1.75 7.49 -3.58
C ALA A 111 1.25 6.08 -3.25
N GLY A 112 0.56 5.89 -2.10
CA GLY A 112 -0.06 4.62 -1.71
C GLY A 112 -1.10 4.17 -2.74
N CYS A 113 -2.02 5.05 -3.12
CA CYS A 113 -3.03 4.76 -4.14
C CYS A 113 -2.39 4.37 -5.50
N THR A 114 -1.28 5.03 -5.89
CA THR A 114 -0.54 4.69 -7.10
C THR A 114 0.08 3.29 -6.99
N HIS A 115 0.66 2.96 -5.84
CA HIS A 115 1.21 1.64 -5.55
C HIS A 115 0.11 0.58 -5.68
N SER A 116 -0.98 0.70 -4.94
CA SER A 116 -2.05 -0.30 -4.86
C SER A 116 -2.78 -0.46 -6.20
N ALA A 117 -3.05 0.63 -6.93
CA ALA A 117 -3.66 0.56 -8.25
C ALA A 117 -2.74 -0.10 -9.29
N THR A 118 -1.43 0.21 -9.26
CA THR A 118 -0.45 -0.43 -10.14
C THR A 118 -0.31 -1.92 -9.83
N LEU A 119 -0.27 -2.28 -8.55
CA LEU A 119 -0.24 -3.67 -8.09
C LEU A 119 -1.44 -4.45 -8.63
N ALA A 120 -2.66 -3.90 -8.47
CA ALA A 120 -3.89 -4.51 -8.97
C ALA A 120 -3.85 -4.70 -10.50
N ALA A 121 -3.40 -3.68 -11.24
CA ALA A 121 -3.29 -3.75 -12.69
C ALA A 121 -2.30 -4.82 -13.16
N LEU A 122 -1.15 -4.96 -12.50
CA LEU A 122 -0.14 -5.97 -12.84
C LEU A 122 -0.62 -7.38 -12.50
N LEU A 123 -1.28 -7.57 -11.36
CA LEU A 123 -1.90 -8.85 -10.99
C LEU A 123 -3.01 -9.24 -11.98
N ALA A 124 -3.85 -8.29 -12.42
CA ALA A 124 -4.88 -8.51 -13.42
C ALA A 124 -4.31 -8.91 -14.79
N ARG A 125 -3.06 -8.55 -15.09
CA ARG A 125 -2.32 -8.96 -16.30
C ARG A 125 -1.66 -10.33 -16.17
N GLY A 126 -1.77 -10.99 -15.01
CA GLY A 126 -1.19 -12.30 -14.74
C GLY A 126 0.25 -12.28 -14.26
N GLU A 127 0.77 -11.12 -13.84
CA GLU A 127 2.09 -11.06 -13.21
C GLU A 127 2.08 -11.80 -11.86
N SER A 128 3.22 -12.37 -11.47
CA SER A 128 3.37 -12.95 -10.14
C SER A 128 3.30 -11.85 -9.06
N LEU A 129 2.89 -12.20 -7.84
CA LEU A 129 2.80 -11.24 -6.73
C LEU A 129 4.12 -10.49 -6.50
N VAL A 130 5.26 -11.18 -6.56
CA VAL A 130 6.59 -10.58 -6.41
C VAL A 130 6.92 -9.61 -7.54
N ALA A 131 6.62 -9.96 -8.79
CA ALA A 131 6.86 -9.09 -9.95
C ALA A 131 5.95 -7.85 -9.89
N ALA A 132 4.67 -8.06 -9.56
CA ALA A 132 3.69 -6.99 -9.40
C ALA A 132 4.05 -6.04 -8.26
N ALA A 133 4.48 -6.55 -7.09
CA ALA A 133 4.94 -5.74 -5.97
C ALA A 133 6.14 -4.86 -6.33
N LYS A 134 7.17 -5.44 -6.97
CA LYS A 134 8.34 -4.67 -7.46
C LYS A 134 7.94 -3.61 -8.49
N GLY A 135 7.03 -3.93 -9.40
CA GLY A 135 6.51 -3.01 -10.39
C GLY A 135 5.72 -1.85 -9.77
N ALA A 136 4.90 -2.14 -8.77
CA ALA A 136 4.12 -1.16 -8.02
C ALA A 136 5.02 -0.21 -7.23
N ALA A 137 6.01 -0.73 -6.50
CA ALA A 137 7.01 0.06 -5.77
C ALA A 137 7.78 1.01 -6.72
N ALA A 138 8.23 0.50 -7.87
CA ALA A 138 8.94 1.30 -8.87
C ALA A 138 8.04 2.38 -9.50
N ALA A 139 6.75 2.10 -9.74
CA ALA A 139 5.81 3.07 -10.29
C ALA A 139 5.50 4.19 -9.30
N ALA A 140 5.22 3.84 -8.04
CA ALA A 140 4.98 4.81 -6.98
C ALA A 140 6.21 5.71 -6.75
N SER A 141 7.41 5.12 -6.67
CA SER A 141 8.66 5.86 -6.53
C SER A 141 8.89 6.86 -7.67
N ARG A 142 8.68 6.46 -8.93
CA ARG A 142 8.78 7.39 -10.08
C ARG A 142 7.76 8.51 -10.01
N ALA A 143 6.51 8.20 -9.63
CA ALA A 143 5.45 9.19 -9.53
C ALA A 143 5.74 10.23 -8.43
N VAL A 144 6.33 9.82 -7.31
CA VAL A 144 6.83 10.71 -6.25
C VAL A 144 7.99 11.58 -6.76
N ALA A 145 8.99 10.98 -7.45
CA ALA A 145 10.12 11.71 -8.00
C ALA A 145 9.70 12.85 -8.95
N GLN A 146 8.57 12.68 -9.63
CA GLN A 146 7.99 13.64 -10.57
C GLN A 146 6.86 14.47 -9.96
N GLY A 147 6.66 14.41 -8.67
CA GLY A 147 5.53 15.02 -7.98
C GLY A 147 5.31 16.50 -8.29
N LEU A 148 4.04 16.90 -8.30
CA LEU A 148 3.59 18.22 -8.72
C LEU A 148 3.51 19.16 -7.50
N THR A 149 4.64 19.74 -7.14
CA THR A 149 4.79 20.64 -5.97
C THR A 149 4.14 22.01 -6.13
N GLU A 150 3.70 22.34 -7.33
CA GLU A 150 3.12 23.66 -7.67
C GLU A 150 1.58 23.66 -7.65
N ILE A 151 0.95 22.53 -7.29
CA ILE A 151 -0.50 22.39 -7.26
C ILE A 151 -0.99 22.50 -5.82
N GLY A 152 -1.72 23.58 -5.53
CA GLY A 152 -2.30 23.84 -4.21
C GLY A 152 -1.28 24.40 -3.22
N GLU A 153 -1.70 24.53 -1.94
CA GLU A 153 -0.88 25.08 -0.84
C GLU A 153 -0.38 24.01 0.14
N GLY A 154 -0.74 22.74 -0.07
CA GLY A 154 -0.30 21.58 0.72
C GLY A 154 0.71 20.72 0.01
N ASP A 155 0.91 19.50 0.53
CA ASP A 155 1.68 18.46 -0.14
C ASP A 155 1.05 18.15 -1.49
N GLY A 156 1.80 18.40 -2.57
CA GLY A 156 1.32 18.21 -3.93
C GLY A 156 1.06 16.73 -4.26
N PRO A 157 0.28 16.44 -5.30
CA PRO A 157 0.05 15.07 -5.74
C PRO A 157 1.26 14.50 -6.49
N VAL A 158 1.38 13.17 -6.46
CA VAL A 158 2.33 12.45 -7.31
C VAL A 158 1.98 12.60 -8.79
N ASP A 159 2.97 12.61 -9.69
CA ASP A 159 2.75 12.69 -11.15
C ASP A 159 2.81 11.29 -11.78
N ILE A 160 1.70 10.55 -11.74
CA ILE A 160 1.57 9.26 -12.41
C ILE A 160 1.36 9.39 -13.93
N LEU A 161 0.88 10.54 -14.38
CA LEU A 161 0.52 10.80 -15.78
C LEU A 161 1.66 11.42 -16.60
N GLY A 162 2.76 11.82 -15.95
CA GLY A 162 3.88 12.50 -16.61
C GLY A 162 3.49 13.90 -17.12
N VAL A 163 2.66 14.63 -16.40
CA VAL A 163 2.18 15.96 -16.79
C VAL A 163 3.33 16.98 -16.78
N ARG A 164 4.27 16.83 -15.84
CA ARG A 164 5.44 17.72 -15.70
C ARG A 164 6.47 17.54 -16.83
N ALA A 165 6.47 16.39 -17.49
CA ALA A 165 7.42 16.05 -18.55
C ALA A 165 6.96 16.48 -19.96
N ARG A 166 5.86 17.25 -20.06
CA ARG A 166 5.29 17.71 -21.35
C ARG A 166 5.54 19.17 -21.61
#